data_bff1907bed06e7d7ccb71381ee75a40f
#
_entry.id   bff1907bed06e7d7ccb71381ee75a40f
#
_cell.length_a   1.000
_cell.length_b   1.000
_cell.length_c   1.000
_cell.angle_alpha   90.00
_cell.angle_beta   90.00
_cell.angle_gamma   90.00
#
_symmetry.space_group_name_H-M   'P 1'
#
loop_
_entity.id
_entity.type
_entity.pdbx_description
1 polymer ?
#
loop_
_entity_poly.entity_id
_entity_poly.type
_entity_poly.pdbx_seq_one_letter_code
_entity_poly.pdbx_strand_id
1 'polypeptide(L)'
;MTAVDSGAGVEGRLAALLASDPDLLADPYPLYAELRERAPVCDLGTVAVVSRHADVKQVLRDAERLSSRTFVGARTEEAVARMSDEEREAYRVVATFDAEIVAHVDGEEHARMRRIAHRAFTPRRIAGMRDSIQRYTDELLDDLERTGESDLRTVAYRLPLLVIAEMLGVPETDLALVRGWSGPIGRSRGTFAPEPIREACEAIDAFRAYVGTRVDAARAAADAGRGPDLLATLVDANEAERLTTGELTATFVHLLFAGHETTTNLIAIGMLDLLQRPEQWGALCADPDGLAAGAVEELLRFVSPVQTINRVAVADVELAGATVRTGTAVIGLLGSANRDPEAFERPDELDLRRDPGAGHLDLGFGPHFCLGAALARLETAVFLTTVATRYPGLRLAADPSALRWSGGAMLRSPHAVPVALA
;
A
#
# COMPACT_ATOMS: atom_id res chain seq x y z
N MET A 1 -20.84 22.96 -0.30
CA MET A 1 -21.56 21.72 -0.64
C MET A 1 -22.21 21.91 -2.00
N THR A 2 -21.46 21.66 -3.05
CA THR A 2 -22.00 21.55 -4.41
C THR A 2 -22.12 20.05 -4.67
N ALA A 3 -23.36 19.60 -4.82
CA ALA A 3 -23.66 18.20 -5.15
C ALA A 3 -22.94 17.84 -6.45
N VAL A 4 -22.09 16.83 -6.39
CA VAL A 4 -21.61 16.12 -7.58
C VAL A 4 -22.87 15.69 -8.36
N ASP A 5 -22.90 16.07 -9.62
CA ASP A 5 -24.03 15.93 -10.52
C ASP A 5 -24.64 14.53 -10.43
N SER A 6 -25.85 14.44 -9.87
CA SER A 6 -26.61 13.20 -9.69
C SER A 6 -27.09 12.57 -11.03
N GLY A 7 -26.57 13.06 -12.16
CA GLY A 7 -26.87 12.59 -13.50
C GLY A 7 -25.93 11.50 -14.05
N ALA A 8 -24.73 11.33 -13.50
CA ALA A 8 -23.86 10.24 -13.93
C ALA A 8 -24.29 8.92 -13.25
N GLY A 9 -24.55 7.88 -14.03
CA GLY A 9 -24.80 6.53 -13.52
C GLY A 9 -23.64 6.00 -12.65
N VAL A 10 -23.83 4.87 -11.97
CA VAL A 10 -22.79 4.25 -11.12
C VAL A 10 -21.46 4.04 -11.86
N GLU A 11 -21.53 3.69 -13.14
CA GLU A 11 -20.36 3.52 -14.01
C GLU A 11 -19.59 4.83 -14.22
N GLY A 12 -20.30 5.95 -14.43
CA GLY A 12 -19.68 7.27 -14.62
C GLY A 12 -18.97 7.75 -13.34
N ARG A 13 -19.57 7.54 -12.17
CA ARG A 13 -18.94 7.87 -10.88
C ARG A 13 -17.75 6.95 -10.58
N LEU A 14 -17.85 5.66 -10.93
CA LEU A 14 -16.72 4.74 -10.80
C LEU A 14 -15.55 5.15 -11.70
N ALA A 15 -15.83 5.53 -12.95
CA ALA A 15 -14.81 6.04 -13.86
C ALA A 15 -14.16 7.33 -13.32
N ALA A 16 -14.95 8.24 -12.71
CA ALA A 16 -14.44 9.45 -12.06
C ALA A 16 -13.53 9.11 -10.85
N LEU A 17 -13.94 8.17 -10.00
CA LEU A 17 -13.10 7.69 -8.89
C LEU A 17 -11.78 7.11 -9.41
N LEU A 18 -11.81 6.28 -10.44
CA LEU A 18 -10.59 5.71 -11.05
C LEU A 18 -9.72 6.79 -11.71
N ALA A 19 -10.32 7.90 -12.14
CA ALA A 19 -9.61 9.09 -12.62
C ALA A 19 -9.16 10.04 -11.49
N SER A 20 -9.30 9.62 -10.22
CA SER A 20 -8.85 10.35 -9.03
C SER A 20 -9.66 11.63 -8.74
N ASP A 21 -10.98 11.59 -8.94
CA ASP A 21 -11.89 12.67 -8.55
C ASP A 21 -11.75 12.96 -7.04
N PRO A 22 -11.43 14.20 -6.63
CA PRO A 22 -11.12 14.51 -5.23
C PRO A 22 -12.27 14.26 -4.25
N ASP A 23 -13.52 14.50 -4.67
CA ASP A 23 -14.68 14.33 -3.80
C ASP A 23 -14.96 12.84 -3.57
N LEU A 24 -14.81 12.03 -4.61
CA LEU A 24 -14.94 10.57 -4.50
C LEU A 24 -13.74 9.94 -3.76
N LEU A 25 -12.55 10.54 -3.84
CA LEU A 25 -11.41 10.11 -3.03
C LEU A 25 -11.61 10.44 -1.55
N ALA A 26 -12.31 11.53 -1.22
CA ALA A 26 -12.60 11.89 0.16
C ALA A 26 -13.53 10.87 0.83
N ASP A 27 -14.60 10.44 0.13
CA ASP A 27 -15.52 9.40 0.64
C ASP A 27 -16.02 8.49 -0.50
N PRO A 28 -15.32 7.38 -0.80
CA PRO A 28 -15.72 6.43 -1.82
C PRO A 28 -16.81 5.44 -1.37
N TYR A 29 -17.08 5.34 -0.08
CA TYR A 29 -17.89 4.26 0.50
C TYR A 29 -19.36 4.24 0.06
N PRO A 30 -20.06 5.38 -0.13
CA PRO A 30 -21.41 5.37 -0.70
C PRO A 30 -21.45 4.77 -2.12
N LEU A 31 -20.46 5.09 -2.96
CA LEU A 31 -20.32 4.49 -4.29
C LEU A 31 -20.03 2.98 -4.19
N TYR A 32 -19.17 2.57 -3.26
CA TYR A 32 -18.87 1.15 -3.04
C TYR A 32 -20.09 0.35 -2.59
N ALA A 33 -20.93 0.92 -1.73
CA ALA A 33 -22.19 0.28 -1.30
C ALA A 33 -23.14 0.07 -2.49
N GLU A 34 -23.30 1.08 -3.34
CA GLU A 34 -24.14 0.97 -4.53
C GLU A 34 -23.60 -0.06 -5.55
N LEU A 35 -22.27 -0.12 -5.73
CA LEU A 35 -21.62 -1.14 -6.58
C LEU A 35 -21.89 -2.54 -6.06
N ARG A 36 -21.74 -2.80 -4.76
CA ARG A 36 -22.02 -4.13 -4.18
C ARG A 36 -23.45 -4.57 -4.41
N GLU A 37 -24.40 -3.64 -4.31
CA GLU A 37 -25.82 -3.92 -4.46
C GLU A 37 -26.24 -4.12 -5.93
N ARG A 38 -25.84 -3.19 -6.83
CA ARG A 38 -26.41 -3.08 -8.17
C ARG A 38 -25.52 -3.62 -9.29
N ALA A 39 -24.20 -3.54 -9.10
CA ALA A 39 -23.20 -3.92 -10.10
C ALA A 39 -21.96 -4.55 -9.43
N PRO A 40 -22.10 -5.72 -8.78
CA PRO A 40 -20.98 -6.36 -8.07
C PRO A 40 -19.79 -6.64 -8.96
N VAL A 41 -20.00 -6.84 -10.25
CA VAL A 41 -19.01 -6.74 -11.32
C VAL A 41 -19.47 -5.64 -12.26
N CYS A 42 -18.77 -4.52 -12.26
CA CYS A 42 -19.04 -3.38 -13.13
C CYS A 42 -18.09 -3.43 -14.33
N ASP A 43 -18.64 -3.61 -15.53
CA ASP A 43 -17.88 -3.70 -16.78
C ASP A 43 -17.76 -2.29 -17.42
N LEU A 44 -16.54 -1.79 -17.50
CA LEU A 44 -16.19 -0.53 -18.19
C LEU A 44 -15.57 -0.77 -19.57
N GLY A 45 -15.81 -1.93 -20.18
CA GLY A 45 -15.33 -2.35 -21.48
C GLY A 45 -13.96 -3.01 -21.44
N THR A 46 -12.89 -2.29 -21.13
CA THR A 46 -11.53 -2.84 -21.00
C THR A 46 -11.14 -3.17 -19.58
N VAL A 47 -11.98 -2.80 -18.60
CA VAL A 47 -11.76 -2.97 -17.17
C VAL A 47 -13.03 -3.51 -16.54
N ALA A 48 -12.94 -4.59 -15.79
CA ALA A 48 -13.97 -5.11 -14.92
C ALA A 48 -13.63 -4.76 -13.46
N VAL A 49 -14.57 -4.13 -12.75
CA VAL A 49 -14.37 -3.73 -11.35
C VAL A 49 -15.24 -4.59 -10.45
N VAL A 50 -14.63 -5.21 -9.44
CA VAL A 50 -15.25 -6.20 -8.55
C VAL A 50 -15.35 -5.65 -7.13
N SER A 51 -16.52 -5.71 -6.50
CA SER A 51 -16.82 -4.96 -5.28
C SER A 51 -17.18 -5.78 -4.05
N ARG A 52 -17.72 -7.01 -4.18
CA ARG A 52 -18.10 -7.86 -3.04
C ARG A 52 -16.93 -8.61 -2.44
N HIS A 53 -16.95 -8.87 -1.14
CA HIS A 53 -15.88 -9.56 -0.42
C HIS A 53 -15.52 -10.93 -1.01
N ALA A 54 -16.52 -11.78 -1.27
CA ALA A 54 -16.31 -13.12 -1.80
C ALA A 54 -15.63 -13.10 -3.18
N ASP A 55 -16.06 -12.17 -4.06
CA ASP A 55 -15.55 -12.03 -5.42
C ASP A 55 -14.15 -11.42 -5.44
N VAL A 56 -13.89 -10.37 -4.63
CA VAL A 56 -12.55 -9.80 -4.47
C VAL A 56 -11.57 -10.83 -3.90
N LYS A 57 -12.03 -11.66 -2.95
CA LYS A 57 -11.24 -12.77 -2.41
C LYS A 57 -10.91 -13.82 -3.49
N GLN A 58 -11.84 -14.09 -4.40
CA GLN A 58 -11.58 -14.93 -5.58
C GLN A 58 -10.53 -14.29 -6.48
N VAL A 59 -10.63 -12.99 -6.79
CA VAL A 59 -9.63 -12.25 -7.58
C VAL A 59 -8.22 -12.36 -6.96
N LEU A 60 -8.11 -12.27 -5.65
CA LEU A 60 -6.82 -12.38 -4.94
C LEU A 60 -6.26 -13.80 -4.94
N ARG A 61 -7.13 -14.80 -4.93
CA ARG A 61 -6.75 -16.23 -4.82
C ARG A 61 -6.37 -16.85 -6.15
N ASP A 62 -7.02 -16.46 -7.24
CA ASP A 62 -6.95 -17.11 -8.56
C ASP A 62 -5.80 -16.56 -9.41
N ALA A 63 -4.57 -16.80 -8.95
CA ALA A 63 -3.37 -16.32 -9.66
C ALA A 63 -3.11 -17.09 -10.99
N GLU A 64 -3.82 -18.18 -11.26
CA GLU A 64 -3.69 -18.92 -12.53
C GLU A 64 -4.44 -18.24 -13.67
N ARG A 65 -5.62 -17.67 -13.39
CA ARG A 65 -6.46 -17.00 -14.40
C ARG A 65 -6.41 -15.48 -14.31
N LEU A 66 -6.01 -14.93 -13.17
CA LEU A 66 -5.94 -13.51 -12.86
C LEU A 66 -4.51 -13.12 -12.49
N SER A 67 -3.73 -12.82 -13.53
CA SER A 67 -2.31 -12.51 -13.42
C SER A 67 -2.04 -11.17 -12.72
N SER A 68 -0.97 -11.13 -11.93
CA SER A 68 -0.46 -9.91 -11.30
C SER A 68 0.40 -9.05 -12.24
N ARG A 69 0.74 -9.52 -13.44
CA ARG A 69 1.56 -8.81 -14.41
C ARG A 69 0.82 -7.58 -14.96
N THR A 70 1.38 -6.40 -14.77
CA THR A 70 0.69 -5.11 -15.03
C THR A 70 0.85 -4.59 -16.46
N PHE A 71 1.92 -4.96 -17.17
CA PHE A 71 2.23 -4.48 -18.53
C PHE A 71 1.89 -5.52 -19.60
N VAL A 72 0.69 -6.09 -19.53
CA VAL A 72 0.19 -7.03 -20.54
C VAL A 72 -1.16 -6.58 -21.08
N GLY A 73 -1.38 -6.84 -22.37
CA GLY A 73 -2.67 -6.61 -23.03
C GLY A 73 -2.61 -5.66 -24.24
N ALA A 74 -3.69 -5.68 -25.01
CA ALA A 74 -3.79 -4.98 -26.30
C ALA A 74 -3.54 -3.46 -26.22
N ARG A 75 -3.97 -2.80 -25.11
CA ARG A 75 -3.72 -1.36 -24.93
C ARG A 75 -2.23 -1.03 -24.81
N THR A 76 -1.46 -1.88 -24.17
CA THR A 76 0.00 -1.74 -24.05
C THR A 76 0.66 -1.88 -25.41
N GLU A 77 0.30 -2.92 -26.16
CA GLU A 77 0.84 -3.16 -27.51
C GLU A 77 0.53 -2.00 -28.46
N GLU A 78 -0.71 -1.51 -28.47
CA GLU A 78 -1.13 -0.39 -29.29
C GLU A 78 -0.41 0.92 -28.92
N ALA A 79 -0.23 1.21 -27.61
CA ALA A 79 0.50 2.38 -27.14
C ALA A 79 1.98 2.31 -27.55
N VAL A 80 2.63 1.17 -27.31
CA VAL A 80 4.04 0.95 -27.66
C VAL A 80 4.28 1.04 -29.18
N ALA A 81 3.33 0.58 -29.99
CA ALA A 81 3.44 0.66 -31.44
C ALA A 81 3.48 2.12 -31.97
N ARG A 82 2.94 3.08 -31.22
CA ARG A 82 2.90 4.52 -31.58
C ARG A 82 4.12 5.29 -31.06
N MET A 83 4.98 4.69 -30.23
CA MET A 83 6.17 5.32 -29.67
C MET A 83 7.28 5.44 -30.67
N SER A 84 8.11 6.50 -30.58
CA SER A 84 9.43 6.58 -31.23
C SER A 84 10.37 5.49 -30.66
N ASP A 85 11.51 5.30 -31.33
CA ASP A 85 12.49 4.30 -30.87
C ASP A 85 13.07 4.66 -29.48
N GLU A 86 13.29 5.94 -29.21
CA GLU A 86 13.78 6.44 -27.94
C GLU A 86 12.73 6.25 -26.79
N GLU A 87 11.48 6.60 -27.07
CA GLU A 87 10.37 6.40 -26.12
C GLU A 87 10.13 4.91 -25.82
N ARG A 88 10.25 4.07 -26.84
CA ARG A 88 10.12 2.60 -26.71
C ARG A 88 11.24 2.02 -25.87
N GLU A 89 12.48 2.54 -26.01
CA GLU A 89 13.61 2.12 -25.18
C GLU A 89 13.40 2.52 -23.71
N ALA A 90 13.02 3.76 -23.44
CA ALA A 90 12.71 4.22 -22.06
C ALA A 90 11.56 3.42 -21.44
N TYR A 91 10.48 3.17 -22.21
CA TYR A 91 9.38 2.34 -21.77
C TYR A 91 9.83 0.91 -21.45
N ARG A 92 10.71 0.32 -22.26
CA ARG A 92 11.24 -1.02 -22.03
C ARG A 92 12.02 -1.11 -20.72
N VAL A 93 12.78 -0.11 -20.34
CA VAL A 93 13.49 -0.05 -19.05
C VAL A 93 12.48 -0.07 -17.90
N VAL A 94 11.44 0.76 -17.96
CA VAL A 94 10.40 0.84 -16.94
C VAL A 94 9.59 -0.46 -16.85
N ALA A 95 9.19 -1.02 -17.99
CA ALA A 95 8.43 -2.27 -18.07
C ALA A 95 9.23 -3.48 -17.54
N THR A 96 10.53 -3.54 -17.87
CA THR A 96 11.42 -4.59 -17.34
C THR A 96 11.57 -4.47 -15.83
N PHE A 97 11.81 -3.26 -15.33
CA PHE A 97 11.90 -3.01 -13.89
C PHE A 97 10.61 -3.41 -13.16
N ASP A 98 9.45 -3.06 -13.71
CA ASP A 98 8.16 -3.41 -13.10
C ASP A 98 7.91 -4.93 -13.13
N ALA A 99 8.31 -5.62 -14.19
CA ALA A 99 8.24 -7.07 -14.30
C ALA A 99 9.18 -7.84 -13.36
N GLU A 100 10.20 -7.18 -12.81
CA GLU A 100 11.12 -7.71 -11.80
C GLU A 100 10.62 -7.51 -10.35
N ILE A 101 9.47 -6.85 -10.16
CA ILE A 101 8.87 -6.65 -8.84
C ILE A 101 8.14 -7.93 -8.41
N VAL A 102 8.43 -8.43 -7.21
CA VAL A 102 7.83 -9.67 -6.67
C VAL A 102 6.29 -9.65 -6.64
N ALA A 103 5.67 -8.48 -6.51
CA ALA A 103 4.23 -8.32 -6.53
C ALA A 103 3.61 -8.39 -7.95
N HIS A 104 4.44 -8.31 -9.00
CA HIS A 104 4.02 -8.25 -10.40
C HIS A 104 4.44 -9.49 -11.21
N VAL A 105 4.88 -10.54 -10.55
CA VAL A 105 5.19 -11.84 -11.15
C VAL A 105 4.29 -12.92 -10.59
N ASP A 106 4.12 -14.02 -11.32
CA ASP A 106 3.25 -15.14 -10.96
C ASP A 106 4.00 -16.46 -10.98
N GLY A 107 3.34 -17.53 -10.52
CA GLY A 107 3.80 -18.91 -10.65
C GLY A 107 5.12 -19.20 -9.92
N GLU A 108 6.00 -19.99 -10.55
CA GLU A 108 7.26 -20.42 -9.94
C GLU A 108 8.24 -19.27 -9.70
N GLU A 109 8.27 -18.27 -10.59
CA GLU A 109 9.08 -17.09 -10.45
C GLU A 109 8.71 -16.29 -9.19
N HIS A 110 7.40 -16.03 -9.00
CA HIS A 110 6.89 -15.41 -7.77
C HIS A 110 7.26 -16.25 -6.54
N ALA A 111 7.03 -17.56 -6.58
CA ALA A 111 7.31 -18.45 -5.44
C ALA A 111 8.80 -18.42 -5.06
N ARG A 112 9.71 -18.38 -6.04
CA ARG A 112 11.16 -18.24 -5.83
C ARG A 112 11.50 -16.92 -5.16
N MET A 113 11.11 -15.79 -5.75
CA MET A 113 11.40 -14.45 -5.22
C MET A 113 10.81 -14.27 -3.83
N ARG A 114 9.57 -14.71 -3.62
CA ARG A 114 8.89 -14.61 -2.33
C ARG A 114 9.58 -15.43 -1.25
N ARG A 115 10.04 -16.65 -1.55
CA ARG A 115 10.79 -17.48 -0.59
C ARG A 115 12.06 -16.80 -0.13
N ILE A 116 12.79 -16.11 -1.02
CA ILE A 116 13.97 -15.33 -0.68
C ILE A 116 13.59 -14.15 0.20
N ALA A 117 12.59 -13.37 -0.19
CA ALA A 117 12.13 -12.22 0.57
C ALA A 117 11.64 -12.61 1.99
N HIS A 118 10.95 -13.75 2.14
CA HIS A 118 10.50 -14.24 3.45
C HIS A 118 11.65 -14.51 4.44
N ARG A 119 12.86 -14.88 3.98
CA ARG A 119 14.04 -15.04 4.87
C ARG A 119 14.41 -13.74 5.57
N ALA A 120 14.04 -12.61 4.98
CA ALA A 120 14.31 -11.29 5.50
C ALA A 120 13.19 -10.78 6.44
N PHE A 121 11.94 -11.27 6.29
CA PHE A 121 10.78 -10.90 7.09
C PHE A 121 10.40 -11.98 8.12
N THR A 122 11.41 -12.52 8.84
CA THR A 122 11.13 -13.53 9.87
C THR A 122 10.46 -12.92 11.10
N PRO A 123 9.61 -13.68 11.84
CA PRO A 123 8.99 -13.19 13.08
C PRO A 123 10.00 -12.65 14.10
N ARG A 124 11.17 -13.30 14.21
CA ARG A 124 12.25 -12.87 15.12
C ARG A 124 12.81 -11.50 14.74
N ARG A 125 13.05 -11.25 13.42
CA ARG A 125 13.57 -9.96 12.94
C ARG A 125 12.54 -8.87 13.15
N ILE A 126 11.28 -9.13 12.81
CA ILE A 126 10.19 -8.16 13.01
C ILE A 126 10.03 -7.84 14.50
N ALA A 127 10.01 -8.84 15.38
CA ALA A 127 9.96 -8.60 16.83
C ALA A 127 11.16 -7.76 17.32
N GLY A 128 12.34 -7.94 16.75
CA GLY A 128 13.54 -7.15 17.06
C GLY A 128 13.46 -5.68 16.65
N MET A 129 12.52 -5.30 15.77
CA MET A 129 12.29 -3.90 15.38
C MET A 129 11.48 -3.10 16.42
N ARG A 130 10.87 -3.75 17.41
CA ARG A 130 10.00 -3.09 18.41
C ARG A 130 10.67 -1.91 19.09
N ASP A 131 11.90 -2.08 19.57
CA ASP A 131 12.62 -1.03 20.30
C ASP A 131 12.97 0.16 19.39
N SER A 132 13.34 -0.10 18.13
CA SER A 132 13.58 0.96 17.14
C SER A 132 12.28 1.69 16.79
N ILE A 133 11.17 0.96 16.57
CA ILE A 133 9.86 1.56 16.30
C ILE A 133 9.40 2.42 17.47
N GLN A 134 9.56 1.95 18.72
CA GLN A 134 9.22 2.72 19.91
C GLN A 134 10.07 4.00 19.99
N ARG A 135 11.38 3.88 19.84
CA ARG A 135 12.30 5.03 19.85
C ARG A 135 11.93 6.06 18.78
N TYR A 136 11.71 5.65 17.52
CA TYR A 136 11.29 6.56 16.46
C TYR A 136 9.94 7.22 16.75
N THR A 137 8.98 6.45 17.30
CA THR A 137 7.68 6.99 17.69
C THR A 137 7.84 8.08 18.75
N ASP A 138 8.63 7.82 19.79
CA ASP A 138 8.86 8.78 20.87
C ASP A 138 9.58 10.05 20.35
N GLU A 139 10.66 9.89 19.59
CA GLU A 139 11.43 11.01 18.99
C GLU A 139 10.53 11.90 18.10
N LEU A 140 9.67 11.28 17.26
CA LEU A 140 8.77 12.01 16.37
C LEU A 140 7.66 12.74 17.11
N LEU A 141 7.13 12.16 18.19
CA LEU A 141 6.13 12.80 19.05
C LEU A 141 6.75 13.93 19.89
N ASP A 142 7.97 13.77 20.38
CA ASP A 142 8.72 14.84 21.07
C ASP A 142 9.02 16.02 20.11
N ASP A 143 9.35 15.72 18.85
CA ASP A 143 9.51 16.74 17.80
C ASP A 143 8.21 17.51 17.55
N LEU A 144 7.08 16.79 17.46
CA LEU A 144 5.75 17.38 17.29
C LEU A 144 5.42 18.37 18.43
N GLU A 145 5.67 17.97 19.69
CA GLU A 145 5.50 18.84 20.87
C GLU A 145 6.42 20.06 20.82
N ARG A 146 7.70 19.84 20.55
CA ARG A 146 8.75 20.87 20.57
C ARG A 146 8.56 21.92 19.48
N THR A 147 8.14 21.53 18.29
CA THR A 147 7.92 22.43 17.17
C THR A 147 6.58 23.15 17.25
N GLY A 148 5.65 22.65 18.06
CA GLY A 148 4.27 23.12 18.09
C GLY A 148 3.52 22.78 16.80
N GLU A 149 4.06 21.86 15.98
CA GLU A 149 3.31 21.29 14.87
C GLU A 149 2.03 20.64 15.39
N SER A 150 0.98 20.76 14.61
CA SER A 150 -0.33 20.19 14.94
C SER A 150 -0.82 19.22 13.88
N ASP A 151 0.09 18.69 13.06
CA ASP A 151 -0.24 17.75 11.98
C ASP A 151 0.34 16.35 12.25
N LEU A 152 -0.52 15.46 12.72
CA LEU A 152 -0.14 14.08 13.01
C LEU A 152 0.30 13.30 11.75
N ARG A 153 -0.09 13.77 10.55
CA ARG A 153 0.34 13.15 9.30
C ARG A 153 1.86 13.19 9.12
N THR A 154 2.53 14.21 9.67
CA THR A 154 4.00 14.31 9.64
C THR A 154 4.64 13.11 10.35
N VAL A 155 4.12 12.75 11.54
CA VAL A 155 4.57 11.58 12.29
C VAL A 155 4.23 10.29 11.56
N ALA A 156 2.97 10.15 11.11
CA ALA A 156 2.49 8.99 10.36
C ALA A 156 3.31 8.72 9.09
N TYR A 157 3.84 9.78 8.46
CA TYR A 157 4.70 9.69 7.28
C TYR A 157 6.13 9.28 7.64
N ARG A 158 6.73 9.91 8.66
CA ARG A 158 8.15 9.71 8.98
C ARG A 158 8.42 8.34 9.63
N LEU A 159 7.50 7.87 10.48
CA LEU A 159 7.69 6.62 11.22
C LEU A 159 7.92 5.40 10.29
N PRO A 160 7.02 5.03 9.38
CA PRO A 160 7.24 3.88 8.52
C PRO A 160 8.44 4.04 7.59
N LEU A 161 8.74 5.28 7.17
CA LEU A 161 9.90 5.57 6.34
C LEU A 161 11.21 5.26 7.08
N LEU A 162 11.35 5.67 8.33
CA LEU A 162 12.53 5.39 9.17
C LEU A 162 12.66 3.88 9.44
N VAL A 163 11.55 3.22 9.74
CA VAL A 163 11.53 1.78 10.05
C VAL A 163 11.94 0.95 8.83
N ILE A 164 11.35 1.19 7.66
CA ILE A 164 11.73 0.42 6.47
C ILE A 164 13.16 0.74 5.99
N ALA A 165 13.62 1.99 6.17
CA ALA A 165 14.98 2.39 5.85
C ALA A 165 15.99 1.68 6.75
N GLU A 166 15.78 1.65 8.08
CA GLU A 166 16.63 0.89 9.00
C GLU A 166 16.67 -0.59 8.61
N MET A 167 15.51 -1.16 8.32
CA MET A 167 15.40 -2.57 7.92
C MET A 167 16.16 -2.88 6.63
N LEU A 168 16.17 -1.95 5.66
CA LEU A 168 16.88 -2.07 4.38
C LEU A 168 18.35 -1.63 4.46
N GLY A 169 18.82 -1.15 5.62
CA GLY A 169 20.16 -0.60 5.78
C GLY A 169 20.38 0.73 5.05
N VAL A 170 19.35 1.52 4.82
CA VAL A 170 19.42 2.86 4.22
C VAL A 170 19.72 3.88 5.30
N PRO A 171 20.84 4.64 5.23
CA PRO A 171 21.10 5.71 6.16
C PRO A 171 20.03 6.82 6.08
N GLU A 172 19.72 7.42 7.22
CA GLU A 172 18.75 8.52 7.27
C GLU A 172 19.15 9.70 6.37
N THR A 173 20.44 9.95 6.22
CA THR A 173 21.01 10.97 5.31
C THR A 173 20.62 10.75 3.84
N ASP A 174 20.34 9.52 3.44
CA ASP A 174 20.04 9.15 2.06
C ASP A 174 18.53 9.15 1.76
N LEU A 175 17.68 9.31 2.79
CA LEU A 175 16.22 9.21 2.63
C LEU A 175 15.66 10.25 1.65
N ALA A 176 16.17 11.48 1.67
CA ALA A 176 15.73 12.52 0.73
C ALA A 176 16.07 12.16 -0.72
N LEU A 177 17.23 11.57 -0.94
CA LEU A 177 17.70 11.12 -2.25
C LEU A 177 16.82 9.98 -2.78
N VAL A 178 16.65 8.95 -1.97
CA VAL A 178 15.84 7.75 -2.30
C VAL A 178 14.38 8.13 -2.58
N ARG A 179 13.81 9.04 -1.78
CA ARG A 179 12.48 9.60 -2.01
C ARG A 179 12.38 10.35 -3.33
N GLY A 180 13.41 11.12 -3.69
CA GLY A 180 13.48 11.85 -4.96
C GLY A 180 13.30 10.93 -6.17
N TRP A 181 13.80 9.71 -6.11
CA TRP A 181 13.67 8.72 -7.19
C TRP A 181 12.35 7.94 -7.16
N SER A 182 11.77 7.71 -5.99
CA SER A 182 10.52 6.94 -5.85
C SER A 182 9.33 7.63 -6.52
N GLY A 183 9.26 8.96 -6.45
CA GLY A 183 8.18 9.75 -7.03
C GLY A 183 8.01 9.56 -8.55
N PRO A 184 9.07 9.76 -9.36
CA PRO A 184 9.03 9.51 -10.79
C PRO A 184 8.57 8.09 -11.18
N ILE A 185 9.07 7.06 -10.49
CA ILE A 185 8.67 5.66 -10.73
C ILE A 185 7.17 5.47 -10.43
N GLY A 186 6.67 6.07 -9.35
CA GLY A 186 5.23 6.03 -9.05
C GLY A 186 4.37 6.69 -10.13
N ARG A 187 4.80 7.86 -10.64
CA ARG A 187 4.06 8.59 -11.70
C ARG A 187 4.05 7.91 -13.06
N SER A 188 5.02 7.06 -13.35
CA SER A 188 5.07 6.32 -14.62
C SER A 188 4.04 5.19 -14.71
N ARG A 189 3.47 4.77 -13.58
CA ARG A 189 2.51 3.66 -13.54
C ARG A 189 1.18 4.06 -14.17
N GLY A 190 0.70 3.23 -15.08
CA GLY A 190 -0.59 3.44 -15.76
C GLY A 190 -0.59 4.53 -16.82
N THR A 191 0.56 5.10 -17.18
CA THR A 191 0.69 6.09 -18.26
C THR A 191 1.65 5.62 -19.35
N PHE A 192 1.41 6.11 -20.58
CA PHE A 192 2.31 5.98 -21.73
C PHE A 192 2.86 7.35 -22.16
N ALA A 193 2.67 8.39 -21.36
CA ALA A 193 3.18 9.72 -21.64
C ALA A 193 4.73 9.72 -21.60
N PRO A 194 5.41 10.33 -22.58
CA PRO A 194 6.87 10.26 -22.71
C PRO A 194 7.63 10.82 -21.51
N GLU A 195 7.19 11.96 -20.98
CA GLU A 195 7.89 12.65 -19.88
C GLU A 195 7.94 11.84 -18.59
N PRO A 196 6.80 11.32 -18.01
CA PRO A 196 6.84 10.44 -16.84
C PRO A 196 7.66 9.16 -17.05
N ILE A 197 7.64 8.60 -18.27
CA ILE A 197 8.43 7.39 -18.60
C ILE A 197 9.93 7.70 -18.57
N ARG A 198 10.35 8.83 -19.15
CA ARG A 198 11.75 9.26 -19.17
C ARG A 198 12.26 9.55 -17.74
N GLU A 199 11.50 10.31 -16.94
CA GLU A 199 11.84 10.58 -15.54
C GLU A 199 11.97 9.28 -14.71
N ALA A 200 11.10 8.32 -14.94
CA ALA A 200 11.17 7.02 -14.27
C ALA A 200 12.40 6.21 -14.71
N CYS A 201 12.76 6.24 -16.00
CA CYS A 201 13.95 5.58 -16.50
C CYS A 201 15.21 6.11 -15.81
N GLU A 202 15.38 7.44 -15.76
CA GLU A 202 16.50 8.10 -15.06
C GLU A 202 16.54 7.72 -13.56
N ALA A 203 15.38 7.69 -12.89
CA ALA A 203 15.27 7.33 -11.49
C ALA A 203 15.63 5.85 -11.25
N ILE A 204 15.21 4.93 -12.13
CA ILE A 204 15.55 3.51 -12.05
C ILE A 204 17.06 3.31 -12.18
N ASP A 205 17.72 4.00 -13.09
CA ASP A 205 19.17 3.89 -13.26
C ASP A 205 19.92 4.45 -12.04
N ALA A 206 19.45 5.56 -11.45
CA ALA A 206 20.01 6.09 -10.21
C ALA A 206 19.82 5.11 -9.04
N PHE A 207 18.66 4.47 -8.91
CA PHE A 207 18.43 3.42 -7.92
C PHE A 207 19.32 2.20 -8.12
N ARG A 208 19.51 1.75 -9.36
CA ARG A 208 20.41 0.61 -9.66
C ARG A 208 21.83 0.90 -9.20
N ALA A 209 22.34 2.11 -9.48
CA ALA A 209 23.65 2.54 -9.02
C ALA A 209 23.74 2.58 -7.49
N TYR A 210 22.73 3.16 -6.83
CA TYR A 210 22.65 3.25 -5.37
C TYR A 210 22.61 1.87 -4.71
N VAL A 211 21.71 0.99 -5.16
CA VAL A 211 21.60 -0.38 -4.63
C VAL A 211 22.90 -1.13 -4.82
N GLY A 212 23.61 -0.96 -5.95
CA GLY A 212 24.93 -1.54 -6.16
C GLY A 212 25.92 -1.15 -5.06
N THR A 213 26.01 0.14 -4.71
CA THR A 213 26.90 0.61 -3.62
C THR A 213 26.51 0.05 -2.25
N ARG A 214 25.18 -0.12 -2.00
CA ARG A 214 24.66 -0.70 -0.74
C ARG A 214 24.96 -2.20 -0.64
N VAL A 215 24.84 -2.93 -1.74
CA VAL A 215 25.21 -4.35 -1.83
C VAL A 215 26.69 -4.54 -1.49
N ASP A 216 27.58 -3.74 -2.05
CA ASP A 216 29.00 -3.81 -1.78
C ASP A 216 29.33 -3.48 -0.30
N ALA A 217 28.64 -2.47 0.26
CA ALA A 217 28.76 -2.12 1.67
C ALA A 217 28.25 -3.25 2.59
N ALA A 218 27.14 -3.91 2.24
CA ALA A 218 26.57 -5.02 2.99
C ALA A 218 27.53 -6.24 2.99
N ARG A 219 28.13 -6.56 1.84
CA ARG A 219 29.16 -7.62 1.73
C ARG A 219 30.36 -7.32 2.61
N ALA A 220 30.91 -6.11 2.54
CA ALA A 220 32.03 -5.69 3.37
C ALA A 220 31.69 -5.72 4.88
N ALA A 221 30.47 -5.43 5.26
CA ALA A 221 30.01 -5.51 6.64
C ALA A 221 29.89 -6.96 7.13
N ALA A 222 29.41 -7.88 6.28
CA ALA A 222 29.35 -9.31 6.58
C ALA A 222 30.76 -9.90 6.79
N ASP A 223 31.70 -9.57 5.91
CA ASP A 223 33.11 -9.96 6.03
C ASP A 223 33.77 -9.45 7.35
N ALA A 224 33.30 -8.30 7.84
CA ALA A 224 33.72 -7.73 9.13
C ALA A 224 32.98 -8.30 10.36
N GLY A 225 32.12 -9.32 10.18
CA GLY A 225 31.37 -9.99 11.26
C GLY A 225 30.21 -9.18 11.83
N ARG A 226 29.77 -8.11 11.16
CA ARG A 226 28.53 -7.38 11.50
C ARG A 226 27.33 -8.19 11.04
N GLY A 227 26.29 -8.27 11.90
CA GLY A 227 25.08 -9.03 11.60
C GLY A 227 24.40 -8.57 10.30
N PRO A 228 23.76 -9.47 9.55
CA PRO A 228 23.18 -9.15 8.26
C PRO A 228 21.94 -8.23 8.44
N ASP A 229 21.91 -7.10 7.71
CA ASP A 229 20.70 -6.35 7.43
C ASP A 229 19.81 -7.10 6.43
N LEU A 230 18.65 -6.52 6.08
CA LEU A 230 17.73 -7.14 5.12
C LEU A 230 18.40 -7.31 3.75
N LEU A 231 19.15 -6.29 3.31
CA LEU A 231 19.84 -6.32 2.02
C LEU A 231 20.92 -7.41 1.98
N ALA A 232 21.75 -7.53 3.03
CA ALA A 232 22.72 -8.61 3.16
C ALA A 232 22.03 -9.99 3.08
N THR A 233 20.89 -10.15 3.76
CA THR A 233 20.12 -11.40 3.71
C THR A 233 19.57 -11.71 2.30
N LEU A 234 19.16 -10.71 1.55
CA LEU A 234 18.71 -10.87 0.16
C LEU A 234 19.87 -11.21 -0.78
N VAL A 235 21.07 -10.70 -0.49
CA VAL A 235 22.31 -10.96 -1.26
C VAL A 235 22.86 -12.35 -0.96
N ASP A 236 22.86 -12.77 0.31
CA ASP A 236 23.43 -14.05 0.78
C ASP A 236 22.55 -15.28 0.48
N ALA A 237 21.34 -15.08 -0.06
CA ALA A 237 20.51 -16.21 -0.46
C ALA A 237 21.29 -17.13 -1.42
N ASN A 238 21.22 -18.44 -1.14
CA ASN A 238 21.96 -19.53 -1.78
C ASN A 238 22.24 -19.30 -3.28
N GLU A 239 23.44 -19.61 -3.75
CA GLU A 239 23.89 -19.32 -5.14
C GLU A 239 22.95 -19.79 -6.24
N ALA A 240 22.25 -20.91 -6.05
CA ALA A 240 21.27 -21.44 -7.01
C ALA A 240 19.91 -20.70 -7.01
N GLU A 241 19.60 -19.92 -5.96
CA GLU A 241 18.32 -19.24 -5.76
C GLU A 241 18.47 -17.71 -5.72
N ARG A 242 19.64 -17.16 -6.05
CA ARG A 242 19.91 -15.71 -6.00
C ARG A 242 18.92 -14.93 -6.87
N LEU A 243 18.54 -13.75 -6.37
CA LEU A 243 17.91 -12.73 -7.20
C LEU A 243 18.92 -12.23 -8.23
N THR A 244 18.47 -11.95 -9.43
CA THR A 244 19.26 -11.16 -10.39
C THR A 244 19.49 -9.76 -9.82
N THR A 245 20.45 -9.01 -10.35
CA THR A 245 20.68 -7.62 -9.94
C THR A 245 19.41 -6.76 -10.18
N GLY A 246 18.67 -7.02 -11.27
CA GLY A 246 17.42 -6.37 -11.55
C GLY A 246 16.35 -6.68 -10.49
N GLU A 247 16.08 -7.96 -10.24
CA GLU A 247 15.12 -8.41 -9.21
C GLU A 247 15.49 -7.89 -7.80
N LEU A 248 16.78 -7.86 -7.45
CA LEU A 248 17.24 -7.32 -6.17
C LEU A 248 16.92 -5.83 -6.07
N THR A 249 17.25 -5.04 -7.13
CA THR A 249 16.95 -3.61 -7.18
C THR A 249 15.45 -3.35 -7.13
N ALA A 250 14.68 -4.05 -7.98
CA ALA A 250 13.23 -3.90 -8.02
C ALA A 250 12.58 -4.28 -6.68
N THR A 251 13.05 -5.36 -6.04
CA THR A 251 12.59 -5.77 -4.70
C THR A 251 12.92 -4.71 -3.64
N PHE A 252 14.14 -4.17 -3.63
CA PHE A 252 14.57 -3.12 -2.70
C PHE A 252 13.68 -1.87 -2.83
N VAL A 253 13.53 -1.36 -4.04
CA VAL A 253 12.70 -0.17 -4.33
C VAL A 253 11.23 -0.43 -3.97
N HIS A 254 10.72 -1.61 -4.33
CA HIS A 254 9.33 -1.98 -4.02
C HIS A 254 9.09 -2.06 -2.51
N LEU A 255 9.97 -2.68 -1.74
CA LEU A 255 9.84 -2.79 -0.29
C LEU A 255 9.87 -1.42 0.38
N LEU A 256 10.75 -0.53 -0.08
CA LEU A 256 10.81 0.83 0.44
C LEU A 256 9.49 1.58 0.21
N PHE A 257 8.94 1.52 -1.01
CA PHE A 257 7.69 2.18 -1.35
C PHE A 257 6.48 1.53 -0.66
N ALA A 258 6.35 0.22 -0.76
CA ALA A 258 5.21 -0.51 -0.22
C ALA A 258 5.17 -0.49 1.32
N GLY A 259 6.33 -0.51 1.97
CA GLY A 259 6.42 -0.47 3.44
C GLY A 259 6.14 0.91 4.04
N HIS A 260 6.31 1.98 3.26
CA HIS A 260 6.15 3.34 3.75
C HIS A 260 4.73 3.90 3.52
N GLU A 261 4.29 4.01 2.27
CA GLU A 261 3.04 4.71 1.91
C GLU A 261 1.78 4.07 2.51
N THR A 262 1.73 2.76 2.54
CA THR A 262 0.56 2.02 3.03
C THR A 262 0.39 2.17 4.54
N THR A 263 1.47 2.03 5.31
CA THR A 263 1.45 2.20 6.78
C THR A 263 1.24 3.67 7.16
N THR A 264 1.78 4.62 6.39
CA THR A 264 1.45 6.05 6.52
C THR A 264 -0.05 6.28 6.46
N ASN A 265 -0.72 5.72 5.46
CA ASN A 265 -2.16 5.88 5.28
C ASN A 265 -2.97 5.15 6.36
N LEU A 266 -2.52 3.97 6.78
CA LEU A 266 -3.16 3.24 7.89
C LEU A 266 -3.16 4.09 9.17
N ILE A 267 -2.01 4.65 9.54
CA ILE A 267 -1.88 5.49 10.73
C ILE A 267 -2.64 6.81 10.58
N ALA A 268 -2.43 7.54 9.48
CA ALA A 268 -3.01 8.86 9.30
C ALA A 268 -4.54 8.82 9.22
N ILE A 269 -5.11 7.95 8.38
CA ILE A 269 -6.55 7.82 8.23
C ILE A 269 -7.15 7.13 9.46
N GLY A 270 -6.44 6.13 10.02
CA GLY A 270 -6.86 5.44 11.24
C GLY A 270 -7.00 6.39 12.42
N MET A 271 -6.05 7.30 12.62
CA MET A 271 -6.15 8.34 13.67
C MET A 271 -7.26 9.34 13.37
N LEU A 272 -7.41 9.75 12.10
CA LEU A 272 -8.52 10.62 11.69
C LEU A 272 -9.88 9.99 12.03
N ASP A 273 -10.04 8.70 11.74
CA ASP A 273 -11.27 7.95 12.01
C ASP A 273 -11.50 7.71 13.52
N LEU A 274 -10.46 7.39 14.28
CA LEU A 274 -10.54 7.20 15.73
C LEU A 274 -10.92 8.49 16.46
N LEU A 275 -10.28 9.62 16.11
CA LEU A 275 -10.53 10.91 16.76
C LEU A 275 -11.91 11.51 16.43
N GLN A 276 -12.56 11.05 15.36
CA GLN A 276 -13.96 11.35 15.07
C GLN A 276 -14.95 10.51 15.92
N ARG A 277 -14.45 9.50 16.64
CA ARG A 277 -15.25 8.55 17.45
C ARG A 277 -14.75 8.53 18.88
N PRO A 278 -15.15 9.52 19.72
CA PRO A 278 -14.60 9.68 21.06
C PRO A 278 -14.76 8.45 21.98
N GLU A 279 -15.79 7.62 21.74
CA GLU A 279 -16.00 6.38 22.50
C GLU A 279 -14.93 5.34 22.17
N GLN A 280 -14.55 5.19 20.89
CA GLN A 280 -13.52 4.25 20.46
C GLN A 280 -12.13 4.75 20.90
N TRP A 281 -11.86 6.05 20.73
CA TRP A 281 -10.63 6.66 21.22
C TRP A 281 -10.48 6.53 22.73
N GLY A 282 -11.53 6.85 23.50
CA GLY A 282 -11.53 6.70 24.96
C GLY A 282 -11.35 5.26 25.42
N ALA A 283 -11.94 4.29 24.69
CA ALA A 283 -11.72 2.87 24.98
C ALA A 283 -10.27 2.45 24.78
N LEU A 284 -9.63 2.91 23.69
CA LEU A 284 -8.20 2.65 23.43
C LEU A 284 -7.32 3.29 24.50
N CYS A 285 -7.59 4.54 24.90
CA CYS A 285 -6.85 5.22 25.96
C CYS A 285 -6.99 4.53 27.33
N ALA A 286 -8.14 3.91 27.62
CA ALA A 286 -8.38 3.19 28.87
C ALA A 286 -7.62 1.85 28.94
N ASP A 287 -7.36 1.20 27.81
CA ASP A 287 -6.66 -0.09 27.73
C ASP A 287 -5.82 -0.16 26.44
N PRO A 288 -4.74 0.63 26.34
CA PRO A 288 -3.93 0.70 25.11
C PRO A 288 -3.31 -0.66 24.73
N ASP A 289 -2.75 -1.37 25.70
CA ASP A 289 -2.07 -2.66 25.44
C ASP A 289 -3.06 -3.77 25.09
N GLY A 290 -4.22 -3.80 25.75
CA GLY A 290 -5.24 -4.83 25.51
C GLY A 290 -5.99 -4.65 24.20
N LEU A 291 -6.15 -3.40 23.74
CA LEU A 291 -6.92 -3.11 22.53
C LEU A 291 -6.09 -2.86 21.27
N ALA A 292 -4.79 -2.52 21.38
CA ALA A 292 -3.99 -2.11 20.21
C ALA A 292 -4.00 -3.16 19.09
N ALA A 293 -3.87 -4.45 19.40
CA ALA A 293 -3.87 -5.50 18.39
C ALA A 293 -5.21 -5.60 17.64
N GLY A 294 -6.34 -5.56 18.36
CA GLY A 294 -7.68 -5.54 17.76
C GLY A 294 -7.94 -4.26 16.97
N ALA A 295 -7.48 -3.12 17.49
CA ALA A 295 -7.58 -1.83 16.82
C ALA A 295 -6.86 -1.83 15.47
N VAL A 296 -5.67 -2.43 15.38
CA VAL A 296 -4.94 -2.53 14.09
C VAL A 296 -5.72 -3.34 13.07
N GLU A 297 -6.26 -4.52 13.45
CA GLU A 297 -7.06 -5.33 12.51
C GLU A 297 -8.34 -4.60 12.06
N GLU A 298 -9.01 -3.93 12.99
CA GLU A 298 -10.20 -3.15 12.65
C GLU A 298 -9.89 -1.93 11.79
N LEU A 299 -8.78 -1.24 12.04
CA LEU A 299 -8.34 -0.14 11.19
C LEU A 299 -7.94 -0.63 9.80
N LEU A 300 -7.25 -1.75 9.66
CA LEU A 300 -6.97 -2.38 8.37
C LEU A 300 -8.25 -2.68 7.60
N ARG A 301 -9.28 -3.19 8.28
CA ARG A 301 -10.60 -3.42 7.69
C ARG A 301 -11.30 -2.11 7.30
N PHE A 302 -11.41 -1.19 8.25
CA PHE A 302 -12.28 0.00 8.13
C PHE A 302 -11.69 1.07 7.21
N VAL A 303 -10.38 1.33 7.34
CA VAL A 303 -9.65 2.31 6.54
C VAL A 303 -9.32 1.77 5.17
N SER A 304 -8.90 0.50 5.10
CA SER A 304 -8.34 -0.12 3.89
C SER A 304 -7.32 0.81 3.21
N PRO A 305 -6.10 0.98 3.78
CA PRO A 305 -5.09 1.87 3.20
C PRO A 305 -4.80 1.59 1.73
N VAL A 306 -4.93 0.33 1.29
CA VAL A 306 -4.93 -0.05 -0.13
C VAL A 306 -6.37 -0.28 -0.58
N GLN A 307 -6.93 0.65 -1.34
CA GLN A 307 -8.34 0.63 -1.75
C GLN A 307 -8.63 -0.35 -2.89
N THR A 308 -7.63 -0.63 -3.75
CA THR A 308 -7.81 -1.46 -4.93
C THR A 308 -6.63 -2.39 -5.18
N ILE A 309 -6.91 -3.51 -5.83
CA ILE A 309 -5.90 -4.44 -6.35
C ILE A 309 -6.14 -4.68 -7.83
N ASN A 310 -5.06 -4.75 -8.61
CA ASN A 310 -5.13 -4.91 -10.06
C ASN A 310 -4.71 -6.32 -10.48
N ARG A 311 -5.41 -6.86 -11.47
CA ARG A 311 -5.10 -8.13 -12.15
C ARG A 311 -5.38 -7.99 -13.64
N VAL A 312 -4.92 -8.96 -14.42
CA VAL A 312 -5.30 -9.13 -15.82
C VAL A 312 -5.81 -10.56 -16.01
N ALA A 313 -6.98 -10.70 -16.61
CA ALA A 313 -7.52 -12.01 -16.97
C ALA A 313 -6.67 -12.64 -18.09
N VAL A 314 -5.98 -13.72 -17.80
CA VAL A 314 -5.19 -14.48 -18.79
C VAL A 314 -5.96 -15.68 -19.34
N ALA A 315 -7.13 -15.94 -18.79
CA ALA A 315 -8.16 -16.85 -19.28
C ALA A 315 -9.53 -16.29 -18.92
N ASP A 316 -10.60 -16.76 -19.57
CA ASP A 316 -11.97 -16.40 -19.19
C ASP A 316 -12.25 -16.85 -17.77
N VAL A 317 -12.84 -15.98 -16.94
CA VAL A 317 -13.14 -16.25 -15.53
C VAL A 317 -14.55 -15.77 -15.16
N GLU A 318 -15.27 -16.59 -14.39
CA GLU A 318 -16.58 -16.23 -13.84
C GLU A 318 -16.40 -15.52 -12.49
N LEU A 319 -16.94 -14.29 -12.37
CA LEU A 319 -16.96 -13.48 -11.15
C LEU A 319 -18.39 -12.97 -10.93
N ALA A 320 -19.00 -13.25 -9.79
CA ALA A 320 -20.38 -12.88 -9.45
C ALA A 320 -21.41 -13.16 -10.55
N GLY A 321 -21.24 -14.26 -11.31
CA GLY A 321 -22.13 -14.63 -12.41
C GLY A 321 -21.89 -13.90 -13.74
N ALA A 322 -20.86 -13.05 -13.81
CA ALA A 322 -20.43 -12.40 -15.05
C ALA A 322 -19.16 -13.05 -15.60
N THR A 323 -19.08 -13.25 -16.92
CA THR A 323 -17.88 -13.75 -17.57
C THR A 323 -16.92 -12.61 -17.87
N VAL A 324 -15.79 -12.54 -17.19
CA VAL A 324 -14.67 -11.65 -17.52
C VAL A 324 -13.78 -12.32 -18.56
N ARG A 325 -13.63 -11.68 -19.72
CA ARG A 325 -12.90 -12.24 -20.86
C ARG A 325 -11.39 -12.07 -20.70
N THR A 326 -10.66 -12.99 -21.34
CA THR A 326 -9.19 -12.91 -21.48
C THR A 326 -8.76 -11.54 -22.02
N GLY A 327 -7.73 -10.94 -21.41
CA GLY A 327 -7.20 -9.61 -21.77
C GLY A 327 -7.87 -8.45 -21.02
N THR A 328 -8.97 -8.68 -20.29
CA THR A 328 -9.63 -7.66 -19.47
C THR A 328 -8.81 -7.37 -18.20
N ALA A 329 -8.57 -6.09 -17.92
CA ALA A 329 -8.05 -5.67 -16.62
C ALA A 329 -9.12 -5.85 -15.52
N VAL A 330 -8.75 -6.41 -14.37
CA VAL A 330 -9.65 -6.66 -13.25
C VAL A 330 -9.21 -5.86 -12.05
N ILE A 331 -10.08 -5.00 -11.54
CA ILE A 331 -9.84 -4.21 -10.34
C ILE A 331 -10.72 -4.75 -9.20
N GLY A 332 -10.10 -5.32 -8.17
CA GLY A 332 -10.79 -5.69 -6.94
C GLY A 332 -10.80 -4.50 -5.97
N LEU A 333 -11.97 -4.05 -5.54
CA LEU A 333 -12.14 -2.97 -4.57
C LEU A 333 -12.01 -3.51 -3.14
N LEU A 334 -10.80 -3.44 -2.57
CA LEU A 334 -10.53 -3.90 -1.19
C LEU A 334 -11.32 -3.09 -0.16
N GLY A 335 -11.36 -1.74 -0.31
CA GLY A 335 -12.13 -0.87 0.56
C GLY A 335 -13.64 -1.15 0.53
N SER A 336 -14.17 -1.61 -0.61
CA SER A 336 -15.55 -2.07 -0.74
C SER A 336 -15.74 -3.42 -0.06
N ALA A 337 -14.89 -4.39 -0.37
CA ALA A 337 -14.96 -5.75 0.17
C ALA A 337 -14.88 -5.79 1.71
N ASN A 338 -14.03 -4.93 2.30
CA ASN A 338 -13.86 -4.82 3.74
C ASN A 338 -15.05 -4.14 4.46
N ARG A 339 -16.00 -3.59 3.71
CA ARG A 339 -17.29 -3.06 4.21
C ARG A 339 -18.50 -3.77 3.60
N ASP A 340 -18.33 -5.02 3.20
CA ASP A 340 -19.43 -5.82 2.67
C ASP A 340 -20.30 -6.37 3.81
N PRO A 341 -21.62 -6.06 3.85
CA PRO A 341 -22.53 -6.58 4.87
C PRO A 341 -22.74 -8.10 4.79
N GLU A 342 -22.42 -8.75 3.67
CA GLU A 342 -22.43 -10.22 3.58
C GLU A 342 -21.24 -10.86 4.30
N ALA A 343 -20.17 -10.09 4.56
CA ALA A 343 -18.96 -10.56 5.23
C ALA A 343 -18.81 -10.05 6.66
N PHE A 344 -19.32 -8.85 6.95
CA PHE A 344 -19.14 -8.18 8.26
C PHE A 344 -20.45 -7.63 8.78
N GLU A 345 -20.80 -7.94 10.01
CA GLU A 345 -21.92 -7.31 10.71
C GLU A 345 -21.62 -5.83 10.97
N ARG A 346 -22.58 -4.93 10.71
CA ARG A 346 -22.42 -3.46 10.86
C ARG A 346 -21.11 -2.95 10.24
N PRO A 347 -20.90 -3.17 8.92
CA PRO A 347 -19.58 -2.98 8.28
C PRO A 347 -19.09 -1.52 8.30
N ASP A 348 -20.00 -0.55 8.40
CA ASP A 348 -19.70 0.88 8.41
C ASP A 348 -19.48 1.45 9.83
N GLU A 349 -19.49 0.61 10.86
CA GLU A 349 -19.11 0.96 12.21
C GLU A 349 -17.66 0.56 12.48
N LEU A 350 -16.87 1.49 13.05
CA LEU A 350 -15.55 1.22 13.60
C LEU A 350 -15.73 0.66 15.03
N ASP A 351 -15.30 -0.57 15.25
CA ASP A 351 -15.40 -1.25 16.55
C ASP A 351 -14.09 -1.96 16.88
N LEU A 352 -13.29 -1.39 17.78
CA LEU A 352 -11.97 -1.93 18.17
C LEU A 352 -12.02 -3.32 18.83
N ARG A 353 -13.23 -3.80 19.20
CA ARG A 353 -13.47 -5.12 19.75
C ARG A 353 -14.17 -6.07 18.79
N ARG A 354 -14.22 -5.70 17.52
CA ARG A 354 -14.85 -6.51 16.49
C ARG A 354 -14.25 -7.91 16.44
N ASP A 355 -15.09 -8.92 16.36
CA ASP A 355 -14.66 -10.26 15.93
C ASP A 355 -14.16 -10.18 14.48
N PRO A 356 -12.95 -10.67 14.17
CA PRO A 356 -12.40 -10.64 12.81
C PRO A 356 -13.27 -11.33 11.76
N GLY A 357 -14.18 -12.22 12.13
CA GLY A 357 -15.17 -12.83 11.23
C GLY A 357 -14.56 -13.44 9.97
N ALA A 358 -15.01 -12.96 8.79
CA ALA A 358 -14.53 -13.40 7.48
C ALA A 358 -13.05 -13.05 7.20
N GLY A 359 -12.47 -12.15 8.00
CA GLY A 359 -11.15 -11.57 7.80
C GLY A 359 -11.13 -10.48 6.74
N HIS A 360 -10.45 -9.37 7.02
CA HIS A 360 -10.28 -8.31 6.04
C HIS A 360 -9.31 -8.70 4.91
N LEU A 361 -9.43 -8.04 3.76
CA LEU A 361 -8.63 -8.31 2.57
C LEU A 361 -7.53 -7.25 2.31
N ASP A 362 -7.35 -6.29 3.19
CA ASP A 362 -6.42 -5.17 2.97
C ASP A 362 -4.96 -5.62 2.82
N LEU A 363 -4.55 -6.67 3.54
CA LEU A 363 -3.23 -7.28 3.40
C LEU A 363 -3.16 -8.32 2.26
N GLY A 364 -4.17 -8.36 1.39
CA GLY A 364 -4.30 -9.35 0.34
C GLY A 364 -4.77 -10.72 0.85
N PHE A 365 -4.80 -11.69 -0.07
CA PHE A 365 -5.15 -13.08 0.21
C PHE A 365 -4.46 -14.01 -0.80
N GLY A 366 -4.11 -15.23 -0.39
CA GLY A 366 -3.49 -16.23 -1.28
C GLY A 366 -2.00 -15.98 -1.53
N PRO A 367 -1.48 -16.28 -2.75
CA PRO A 367 -0.04 -16.25 -3.04
C PRO A 367 0.61 -14.88 -2.77
N HIS A 368 -0.09 -13.80 -3.06
CA HIS A 368 0.38 -12.40 -2.89
C HIS A 368 -0.01 -11.78 -1.54
N PHE A 369 -0.31 -12.57 -0.51
CA PHE A 369 -0.53 -12.02 0.84
C PHE A 369 0.64 -11.13 1.26
N CYS A 370 0.39 -9.99 1.91
CA CYS A 370 1.38 -8.96 2.22
C CYS A 370 2.61 -9.53 2.96
N LEU A 371 3.80 -9.29 2.40
CA LEU A 371 5.06 -9.71 2.99
C LEU A 371 5.37 -8.95 4.29
N GLY A 372 5.03 -7.65 4.34
CA GLY A 372 5.24 -6.76 5.46
C GLY A 372 4.12 -6.80 6.52
N ALA A 373 3.15 -7.71 6.42
CA ALA A 373 1.96 -7.72 7.28
C ALA A 373 2.27 -7.68 8.79
N ALA A 374 3.29 -8.41 9.24
CA ALA A 374 3.69 -8.41 10.64
C ALA A 374 4.35 -7.09 11.07
N LEU A 375 5.12 -6.46 10.17
CA LEU A 375 5.76 -5.17 10.42
C LEU A 375 4.72 -4.05 10.52
N ALA A 376 3.82 -3.94 9.54
CA ALA A 376 2.76 -2.93 9.54
C ALA A 376 1.88 -3.00 10.81
N ARG A 377 1.56 -4.23 11.25
CA ARG A 377 0.84 -4.45 12.52
C ARG A 377 1.63 -3.98 13.73
N LEU A 378 2.90 -4.31 13.79
CA LEU A 378 3.77 -3.93 14.91
C LEU A 378 3.94 -2.42 14.98
N GLU A 379 4.23 -1.76 13.87
CA GLU A 379 4.38 -0.30 13.78
C GLU A 379 3.10 0.41 14.23
N THR A 380 1.97 0.02 13.68
CA THR A 380 0.69 0.63 14.01
C THR A 380 0.30 0.38 15.46
N ALA A 381 0.53 -0.82 16.00
CA ALA A 381 0.22 -1.13 17.40
C ALA A 381 1.10 -0.30 18.36
N VAL A 382 2.41 -0.22 18.12
CA VAL A 382 3.33 0.60 18.94
C VAL A 382 2.91 2.07 18.89
N PHE A 383 2.64 2.59 17.69
CA PHE A 383 2.19 3.98 17.52
C PHE A 383 0.88 4.25 18.29
N LEU A 384 -0.15 3.42 18.11
CA LEU A 384 -1.44 3.59 18.78
C LEU A 384 -1.31 3.54 20.30
N THR A 385 -0.59 2.54 20.85
CA THR A 385 -0.34 2.41 22.29
C THR A 385 0.37 3.65 22.84
N THR A 386 1.39 4.13 22.13
CA THR A 386 2.17 5.29 22.59
C THR A 386 1.35 6.58 22.57
N VAL A 387 0.61 6.84 21.47
CA VAL A 387 -0.23 8.05 21.37
C VAL A 387 -1.38 8.02 22.37
N ALA A 388 -2.07 6.88 22.54
CA ALA A 388 -3.17 6.73 23.49
C ALA A 388 -2.71 6.92 24.96
N THR A 389 -1.48 6.51 25.27
CA THR A 389 -0.89 6.66 26.60
C THR A 389 -0.42 8.10 26.85
N ARG A 390 0.26 8.72 25.87
CA ARG A 390 0.83 10.08 26.05
C ARG A 390 -0.21 11.18 25.93
N TYR A 391 -1.21 11.03 25.05
CA TYR A 391 -2.16 12.08 24.67
C TYR A 391 -3.62 11.61 24.76
N PRO A 392 -4.12 11.18 25.92
CA PRO A 392 -5.50 10.69 26.03
C PRO A 392 -6.54 11.79 25.68
N GLY A 393 -6.17 13.07 25.82
CA GLY A 393 -6.99 14.23 25.43
C GLY A 393 -6.83 14.66 23.97
N LEU A 394 -6.08 13.92 23.14
CA LEU A 394 -5.87 14.24 21.73
C LEU A 394 -7.21 14.39 20.98
N ARG A 395 -7.34 15.44 20.20
CA ARG A 395 -8.55 15.71 19.41
C ARG A 395 -8.19 16.35 18.07
N LEU A 396 -9.09 16.23 17.09
CA LEU A 396 -8.95 16.95 15.82
C LEU A 396 -9.01 18.45 16.04
N ALA A 397 -8.14 19.19 15.36
CA ALA A 397 -8.07 20.67 15.38
C ALA A 397 -8.75 21.31 14.16
N ALA A 398 -9.26 20.49 13.22
CA ALA A 398 -10.00 20.96 12.04
C ALA A 398 -11.24 20.10 11.80
N ASP A 399 -12.21 20.64 11.06
CA ASP A 399 -13.36 19.89 10.59
C ASP A 399 -12.89 18.84 9.57
N PRO A 400 -13.16 17.54 9.78
CA PRO A 400 -12.80 16.48 8.83
C PRO A 400 -13.34 16.70 7.42
N SER A 401 -14.50 17.33 7.26
CA SER A 401 -15.10 17.63 5.97
C SER A 401 -14.36 18.70 5.16
N ALA A 402 -13.49 19.50 5.82
CA ALA A 402 -12.66 20.50 5.19
C ALA A 402 -11.29 19.97 4.74
N LEU A 403 -10.96 18.71 5.08
CA LEU A 403 -9.68 18.11 4.73
C LEU A 403 -9.62 17.83 3.22
N ARG A 404 -8.48 18.18 2.63
CA ARG A 404 -8.22 17.81 1.23
C ARG A 404 -7.62 16.42 1.17
N TRP A 405 -7.98 15.71 0.13
CA TRP A 405 -7.47 14.38 -0.16
C TRP A 405 -6.67 14.38 -1.45
N SER A 406 -5.72 13.48 -1.56
CA SER A 406 -4.86 13.28 -2.73
C SER A 406 -4.56 11.80 -2.92
N GLY A 407 -3.78 11.51 -3.95
CA GLY A 407 -3.43 10.16 -4.37
C GLY A 407 -4.30 9.69 -5.51
N GLY A 408 -4.66 8.42 -5.52
CA GLY A 408 -5.48 7.82 -6.55
C GLY A 408 -6.43 6.76 -5.97
N ALA A 409 -7.20 6.13 -6.84
CA ALA A 409 -8.15 5.10 -6.43
C ALA A 409 -7.49 3.92 -5.67
N MET A 410 -6.18 3.69 -5.84
CA MET A 410 -5.44 2.64 -5.12
C MET A 410 -5.00 3.09 -3.73
N LEU A 411 -4.47 4.30 -3.61
CA LEU A 411 -3.92 4.86 -2.36
C LEU A 411 -4.44 6.29 -2.21
N ARG A 412 -5.46 6.49 -1.40
CA ARG A 412 -5.97 7.81 -1.04
C ARG A 412 -5.34 8.27 0.28
N SER A 413 -5.06 9.54 0.42
CA SER A 413 -4.42 10.10 1.61
C SER A 413 -4.95 11.50 1.92
N PRO A 414 -5.24 11.86 3.18
CA PRO A 414 -5.49 13.23 3.56
C PRO A 414 -4.19 14.03 3.46
N HIS A 415 -4.26 15.31 3.08
CA HIS A 415 -3.09 16.18 3.03
C HIS A 415 -2.51 16.49 4.42
N ALA A 416 -3.36 16.50 5.44
CA ALA A 416 -3.02 16.75 6.82
C ALA A 416 -4.00 16.04 7.76
N VAL A 417 -3.57 15.79 8.99
CA VAL A 417 -4.40 15.36 10.12
C VAL A 417 -4.17 16.33 11.28
N PRO A 418 -4.77 17.54 11.22
CA PRO A 418 -4.56 18.56 12.24
C PRO A 418 -5.14 18.10 13.58
N VAL A 419 -4.30 18.18 14.64
CA VAL A 419 -4.65 17.75 15.99
C VAL A 419 -4.31 18.82 17.02
N ALA A 420 -4.99 18.79 18.15
CA ALA A 420 -4.61 19.53 19.33
C ALA A 420 -4.16 18.51 20.40
N LEU A 421 -2.92 18.67 20.83
CA LEU A 421 -2.39 17.96 21.99
C LEU A 421 -3.04 18.58 23.23
N ALA A 422 -3.64 17.79 24.10
CA ALA A 422 -4.30 18.26 25.33
C ALA A 422 -3.77 17.50 26.55
#